data_a4a532065e09c2f88cb55faf253eb4e9
#
_entry.id   a4a532065e09c2f88cb55faf253eb4e9
#
_cell.length_a   1.000
_cell.length_b   1.000
_cell.length_c   1.000
_cell.angle_alpha   90.00
_cell.angle_beta   90.00
_cell.angle_gamma   90.00
#
_symmetry.space_group_name_H-M   'P 1'
#
loop_
_entity.id
_entity.type
_entity.pdbx_description
1 polymer ?
#
loop_
_entity_poly.entity_id
_entity_poly.type
_entity_poly.pdbx_seq_one_letter_code
_entity_poly.pdbx_strand_id
1 'polypeptide(L)'
;MSDRYGDFVQSSIGKKVAKNLGLPMPTTLDRFESGERLVRGSVLVGRATGDDKSVSESVARILSDVHAEVYVNSSDDIKDALADAGVEAKANTGGDDQFKVLLFDASNISNAEQLKELYEFFHTVARRVEKSGRVVVVGRTPENI
;
A
#
# COMPACT_ATOMS: atom_id res chain seq x y z
N MET A 1 17.89 12.48 -16.03
CA MET A 1 18.91 12.98 -15.09
C MET A 1 19.57 11.79 -14.43
N SER A 2 20.86 11.61 -14.60
CA SER A 2 21.59 10.59 -13.83
C SER A 2 21.77 11.12 -12.41
N ASP A 3 21.37 10.35 -11.42
CA ASP A 3 21.59 10.67 -10.02
C ASP A 3 23.06 10.36 -9.67
N ARG A 4 23.91 11.33 -9.93
CA ARG A 4 25.37 11.22 -9.67
C ARG A 4 25.68 10.92 -8.21
N TYR A 5 24.84 11.39 -7.29
CA TYR A 5 25.01 11.10 -5.87
C TYR A 5 24.68 9.64 -5.56
N GLY A 6 23.59 9.14 -6.10
CA GLY A 6 23.18 7.75 -5.96
C GLY A 6 24.23 6.78 -6.53
N ASP A 7 24.76 7.08 -7.72
CA ASP A 7 25.79 6.27 -8.37
C ASP A 7 27.11 6.28 -7.57
N PHE A 8 27.50 7.44 -7.04
CA PHE A 8 28.70 7.55 -6.20
C PHE A 8 28.57 6.74 -4.90
N VAL A 9 27.43 6.89 -4.20
CA VAL A 9 27.22 6.21 -2.92
C VAL A 9 27.09 4.68 -3.09
N GLN A 10 26.66 4.23 -4.26
CA GLN A 10 26.56 2.80 -4.58
C GLN A 10 27.90 2.19 -5.00
N SER A 11 28.89 2.99 -5.37
CA SER A 11 30.26 2.50 -5.62
C SER A 11 30.90 1.97 -4.33
N SER A 12 31.86 1.05 -4.46
CA SER A 12 32.53 0.44 -3.31
C SER A 12 33.26 1.46 -2.42
N ILE A 13 33.81 2.50 -3.03
CA ILE A 13 34.49 3.61 -2.35
C ILE A 13 33.45 4.55 -1.71
N GLY A 14 32.41 4.90 -2.46
CA GLY A 14 31.34 5.77 -2.00
C GLY A 14 30.59 5.20 -0.80
N LYS A 15 30.34 3.89 -0.75
CA LYS A 15 29.73 3.20 0.39
C LYS A 15 30.56 3.35 1.66
N LYS A 16 31.89 3.18 1.58
CA LYS A 16 32.78 3.36 2.74
C LYS A 16 32.80 4.80 3.22
N VAL A 17 32.86 5.76 2.30
CA VAL A 17 32.87 7.19 2.64
C VAL A 17 31.54 7.59 3.26
N ALA A 18 30.43 7.22 2.67
CA ALA A 18 29.09 7.53 3.18
C ALA A 18 28.84 6.94 4.57
N LYS A 19 29.26 5.70 4.80
CA LYS A 19 29.16 5.03 6.11
C LYS A 19 29.98 5.74 7.18
N ASN A 20 31.21 6.14 6.85
CA ASN A 20 32.10 6.82 7.80
C ASN A 20 31.65 8.25 8.13
N LEU A 21 30.98 8.92 7.19
CA LEU A 21 30.46 10.28 7.37
C LEU A 21 29.02 10.30 7.91
N GLY A 22 28.40 9.15 8.14
CA GLY A 22 27.01 9.07 8.58
C GLY A 22 26.00 9.61 7.56
N LEU A 23 26.35 9.62 6.28
CA LEU A 23 25.47 10.09 5.21
C LEU A 23 24.36 9.06 4.93
N PRO A 24 23.13 9.53 4.62
CA PRO A 24 22.04 8.61 4.29
C PRO A 24 22.33 7.84 3.01
N MET A 25 22.17 6.52 3.09
CA MET A 25 22.29 5.64 1.93
C MET A 25 20.96 5.61 1.16
N PRO A 26 20.95 6.01 -0.12
CA PRO A 26 19.74 5.92 -0.92
C PRO A 26 19.33 4.45 -1.08
N THR A 27 18.04 4.20 -0.89
CA THR A 27 17.45 2.88 -1.12
C THR A 27 17.38 2.61 -2.63
N THR A 28 17.92 1.47 -3.06
CA THR A 28 17.75 1.02 -4.45
C THR A 28 16.29 0.63 -4.67
N LEU A 29 15.62 1.32 -5.60
CA LEU A 29 14.24 1.03 -5.94
C LEU A 29 14.16 -0.16 -6.91
N ASP A 30 13.10 -0.95 -6.77
CA ASP A 30 12.78 -2.00 -7.72
C ASP A 30 12.38 -1.39 -9.06
N ARG A 31 12.88 -1.96 -10.16
CA ARG A 31 12.45 -1.58 -11.51
C ARG A 31 11.36 -2.54 -11.97
N PHE A 32 10.34 -1.99 -12.63
CA PHE A 32 9.34 -2.80 -13.32
C PHE A 32 9.93 -3.30 -14.64
N GLU A 33 9.81 -4.61 -14.87
CA GLU A 33 10.13 -5.24 -16.15
C GLU A 33 8.85 -5.76 -16.80
N SER A 34 8.73 -5.58 -18.12
CA SER A 34 7.56 -6.05 -18.85
C SER A 34 7.41 -7.57 -18.73
N GLY A 35 6.20 -8.03 -18.41
CA GLY A 35 5.90 -9.44 -18.17
C GLY A 35 6.00 -9.91 -16.72
N GLU A 36 6.45 -9.04 -15.80
CA GLU A 36 6.42 -9.33 -14.38
C GLU A 36 5.04 -9.05 -13.76
N ARG A 37 4.80 -9.62 -12.58
CA ARG A 37 3.61 -9.30 -11.79
C ARG A 37 3.60 -7.82 -11.45
N LEU A 38 2.44 -7.15 -11.62
CA LEU A 38 2.26 -5.75 -11.23
C LEU A 38 2.48 -5.53 -9.73
N VAL A 39 2.09 -6.50 -8.92
CA VAL A 39 2.30 -6.48 -7.47
C VAL A 39 3.15 -7.68 -7.07
N ARG A 40 4.37 -7.42 -6.63
CA ARG A 40 5.32 -8.42 -6.15
C ARG A 40 5.34 -8.45 -4.62
N GLY A 41 4.23 -8.83 -4.01
CA GLY A 41 4.08 -8.89 -2.57
C GLY A 41 2.63 -8.81 -2.13
N SER A 42 2.43 -8.66 -0.85
CA SER A 42 1.11 -8.63 -0.23
C SER A 42 0.47 -7.24 -0.31
N VAL A 43 -0.84 -7.21 -0.44
CA VAL A 43 -1.66 -5.99 -0.40
C VAL A 43 -2.52 -6.02 0.85
N LEU A 44 -2.43 -5.01 1.70
CA LEU A 44 -3.40 -4.80 2.78
C LEU A 44 -4.46 -3.80 2.31
N VAL A 45 -5.70 -4.20 2.35
CA VAL A 45 -6.85 -3.41 1.91
C VAL A 45 -7.74 -3.08 3.08
N GLY A 46 -8.19 -1.84 3.16
CA GLY A 46 -9.20 -1.38 4.09
C GLY A 46 -10.19 -0.43 3.42
N ARG A 47 -11.30 -0.18 4.09
CA ARG A 47 -12.29 0.81 3.66
C ARG A 47 -12.90 1.54 4.85
N ALA A 48 -13.33 2.77 4.60
CA ALA A 48 -14.17 3.51 5.53
C ALA A 48 -15.59 2.92 5.58
N THR A 49 -16.20 2.94 6.74
CA THR A 49 -17.58 2.51 6.95
C THR A 49 -18.56 3.35 6.11
N GLY A 50 -19.48 2.70 5.44
CA GLY A 50 -20.50 3.37 4.65
C GLY A 50 -21.16 2.46 3.62
N ASP A 51 -22.25 2.96 3.01
CA ASP A 51 -23.12 2.16 2.14
C ASP A 51 -22.65 2.08 0.69
N ASP A 52 -21.84 3.04 0.22
CA ASP A 52 -21.32 3.03 -1.14
C ASP A 52 -20.16 2.03 -1.25
N LYS A 53 -20.41 0.95 -2.00
CA LYS A 53 -19.44 -0.14 -2.22
C LYS A 53 -18.78 -0.11 -3.59
N SER A 54 -19.12 0.86 -4.44
CA SER A 54 -18.70 0.91 -5.85
C SER A 54 -17.18 0.92 -6.04
N VAL A 55 -16.47 1.67 -5.21
CA VAL A 55 -15.00 1.72 -5.24
C VAL A 55 -14.41 0.41 -4.74
N SER A 56 -14.91 -0.12 -3.63
CA SER A 56 -14.43 -1.40 -3.08
C SER A 56 -14.64 -2.56 -4.05
N GLU A 57 -15.77 -2.61 -4.76
CA GLU A 57 -16.02 -3.61 -5.78
C GLU A 57 -15.07 -3.47 -6.97
N SER A 58 -14.76 -2.25 -7.38
CA SER A 58 -13.80 -1.99 -8.46
C SER A 58 -12.38 -2.38 -8.04
N VAL A 59 -11.98 -2.04 -6.81
CA VAL A 59 -10.69 -2.44 -6.22
C VAL A 59 -10.59 -3.96 -6.16
N ALA A 60 -11.62 -4.65 -5.68
CA ALA A 60 -11.64 -6.10 -5.58
C ALA A 60 -11.44 -6.77 -6.96
N ARG A 61 -12.08 -6.27 -8.01
CA ARG A 61 -11.89 -6.76 -9.39
C ARG A 61 -10.46 -6.56 -9.86
N ILE A 62 -9.87 -5.40 -9.65
CA ILE A 62 -8.48 -5.13 -10.03
C ILE A 62 -7.53 -6.07 -9.30
N LEU A 63 -7.73 -6.26 -7.99
CA LEU A 63 -6.88 -7.18 -7.20
C LEU A 63 -7.01 -8.63 -7.66
N SER A 64 -8.20 -9.05 -8.09
CA SER A 64 -8.42 -10.35 -8.72
C SER A 64 -7.66 -10.47 -10.05
N ASP A 65 -7.77 -9.47 -10.93
CA ASP A 65 -7.14 -9.48 -12.24
C ASP A 65 -5.60 -9.54 -12.17
N VAL A 66 -5.02 -8.85 -11.19
CA VAL A 66 -3.55 -8.87 -10.98
C VAL A 66 -3.07 -10.04 -10.11
N HIS A 67 -3.98 -10.92 -9.67
CA HIS A 67 -3.68 -12.07 -8.83
C HIS A 67 -2.91 -11.68 -7.55
N ALA A 68 -3.34 -10.60 -6.90
CA ALA A 68 -2.72 -10.10 -5.69
C ALA A 68 -2.95 -11.02 -4.49
N GLU A 69 -1.97 -11.12 -3.63
CA GLU A 69 -2.12 -11.72 -2.30
C GLU A 69 -2.70 -10.66 -1.35
N VAL A 70 -3.96 -10.83 -0.95
CA VAL A 70 -4.73 -9.80 -0.23
C VAL A 70 -4.89 -10.13 1.23
N TYR A 71 -4.66 -9.12 2.07
CA TYR A 71 -4.92 -9.13 3.51
C TYR A 71 -5.95 -8.06 3.86
N VAL A 72 -6.73 -8.32 4.89
CA VAL A 72 -7.73 -7.40 5.44
C VAL A 72 -7.65 -7.40 6.96
N ASN A 73 -8.01 -6.29 7.59
CA ASN A 73 -8.23 -6.26 9.02
C ASN A 73 -9.56 -6.98 9.37
N SER A 74 -9.64 -7.54 10.56
CA SER A 74 -10.79 -8.36 10.98
C SER A 74 -12.12 -7.60 11.04
N SER A 75 -12.07 -6.27 11.14
CA SER A 75 -13.24 -5.39 11.23
C SER A 75 -13.71 -4.81 9.89
N ASP A 76 -13.04 -5.14 8.79
CA ASP A 76 -13.29 -4.48 7.52
C ASP A 76 -14.41 -5.14 6.71
N ASP A 77 -15.39 -4.33 6.30
CA ASP A 77 -16.53 -4.72 5.46
C ASP A 77 -16.16 -5.06 4.00
N ILE A 78 -14.88 -4.86 3.63
CA ILE A 78 -14.43 -5.12 2.26
C ILE A 78 -14.36 -6.61 1.92
N LYS A 79 -14.43 -7.48 2.90
CA LYS A 79 -14.34 -8.93 2.71
C LYS A 79 -15.37 -9.48 1.73
N ASP A 80 -16.60 -8.99 1.80
CA ASP A 80 -17.67 -9.44 0.91
C ASP A 80 -17.39 -9.07 -0.54
N ALA A 81 -16.94 -7.84 -0.79
CA ALA A 81 -16.57 -7.39 -2.14
C ALA A 81 -15.39 -8.20 -2.72
N LEU A 82 -14.41 -8.55 -1.88
CA LEU A 82 -13.29 -9.40 -2.27
C LEU A 82 -13.76 -10.82 -2.60
N ALA A 83 -14.60 -11.41 -1.77
CA ALA A 83 -15.15 -12.74 -2.00
C ALA A 83 -15.99 -12.81 -3.28
N ASP A 84 -16.83 -11.80 -3.53
CA ASP A 84 -17.64 -11.69 -4.76
C ASP A 84 -16.77 -11.58 -6.03
N ALA A 85 -15.59 -10.96 -5.91
CA ALA A 85 -14.60 -10.90 -7.00
C ALA A 85 -13.70 -12.15 -7.10
N GLY A 86 -13.92 -13.16 -6.26
CA GLY A 86 -13.11 -14.39 -6.23
C GLY A 86 -11.74 -14.23 -5.57
N VAL A 87 -11.56 -13.20 -4.75
CA VAL A 87 -10.33 -12.96 -3.99
C VAL A 87 -10.45 -13.54 -2.60
N GLU A 88 -9.61 -14.49 -2.27
CA GLU A 88 -9.47 -15.02 -0.92
C GLU A 88 -8.58 -14.09 -0.09
N ALA A 89 -9.17 -13.37 0.84
CA ALA A 89 -8.46 -12.44 1.70
C ALA A 89 -8.02 -13.12 3.01
N LYS A 90 -6.76 -12.94 3.36
CA LYS A 90 -6.17 -13.40 4.62
C LYS A 90 -6.36 -12.36 5.71
N ALA A 91 -6.45 -12.77 6.95
CA ALA A 91 -6.54 -11.85 8.08
C ALA A 91 -5.16 -11.25 8.40
N ASN A 92 -5.13 -9.92 8.59
CA ASN A 92 -3.97 -9.25 9.16
C ASN A 92 -3.96 -9.48 10.68
N THR A 93 -3.05 -10.30 11.16
CA THR A 93 -2.94 -10.69 12.58
C THR A 93 -2.08 -9.76 13.41
N GLY A 94 -1.56 -8.68 12.83
CA GLY A 94 -0.73 -7.72 13.54
C GLY A 94 0.71 -8.15 13.80
N GLY A 95 1.17 -9.24 13.19
CA GLY A 95 2.56 -9.72 13.29
C GLY A 95 3.56 -8.84 12.52
N ASP A 96 4.72 -9.41 12.23
CA ASP A 96 5.82 -8.74 11.51
C ASP A 96 5.64 -8.73 9.97
N ASP A 97 4.46 -9.12 9.49
CA ASP A 97 4.15 -9.14 8.06
C ASP A 97 4.34 -7.76 7.43
N GLN A 98 5.04 -7.73 6.31
CA GLN A 98 5.22 -6.52 5.52
C GLN A 98 4.32 -6.54 4.30
N PHE A 99 3.90 -5.36 3.85
CA PHE A 99 3.01 -5.20 2.71
C PHE A 99 3.67 -4.40 1.59
N LYS A 100 3.51 -4.88 0.38
CA LYS A 100 3.96 -4.15 -0.82
C LYS A 100 3.03 -2.98 -1.14
N VAL A 101 1.75 -3.13 -0.85
CA VAL A 101 0.75 -2.08 -1.05
C VAL A 101 -0.14 -1.97 0.18
N LEU A 102 -0.34 -0.74 0.65
CA LEU A 102 -1.43 -0.38 1.54
C LEU A 102 -2.47 0.37 0.70
N LEU A 103 -3.68 -0.14 0.64
CA LEU A 103 -4.78 0.45 -0.11
C LEU A 103 -5.97 0.72 0.81
N PHE A 104 -6.46 1.95 0.80
CA PHE A 104 -7.61 2.34 1.59
C PHE A 104 -8.68 3.03 0.74
N ASP A 105 -9.88 2.47 0.76
CA ASP A 105 -11.06 3.08 0.16
C ASP A 105 -11.68 4.08 1.14
N ALA A 106 -11.41 5.36 0.90
CA ALA A 106 -11.93 6.49 1.67
C ALA A 106 -13.15 7.15 1.02
N SER A 107 -13.78 6.52 0.03
CA SER A 107 -14.91 7.10 -0.73
C SER A 107 -16.14 7.37 0.13
N ASN A 108 -16.29 6.67 1.24
CA ASN A 108 -17.38 6.90 2.20
C ASN A 108 -17.08 7.99 3.24
N ILE A 109 -15.87 8.52 3.28
CA ILE A 109 -15.55 9.63 4.20
C ILE A 109 -16.18 10.92 3.67
N SER A 110 -17.09 11.48 4.46
CA SER A 110 -17.84 12.71 4.13
C SER A 110 -17.70 13.81 5.19
N ASN A 111 -17.04 13.53 6.31
CA ASN A 111 -16.85 14.51 7.39
C ASN A 111 -15.53 14.25 8.13
N ALA A 112 -15.15 15.23 9.00
CA ALA A 112 -13.89 15.18 9.71
C ALA A 112 -13.80 14.04 10.74
N GLU A 113 -14.91 13.61 11.34
CA GLU A 113 -14.91 12.52 12.32
C GLU A 113 -14.54 11.18 11.66
N GLN A 114 -15.00 10.95 10.43
CA GLN A 114 -14.70 9.73 9.68
C GLN A 114 -13.22 9.65 9.25
N LEU A 115 -12.47 10.76 9.23
CA LEU A 115 -11.03 10.73 9.01
C LEU A 115 -10.29 9.92 10.08
N LYS A 116 -10.90 9.69 11.23
CA LYS A 116 -10.36 8.80 12.25
C LYS A 116 -10.16 7.37 11.74
N GLU A 117 -11.08 6.87 10.91
CA GLU A 117 -10.96 5.52 10.33
C GLU A 117 -9.70 5.40 9.44
N LEU A 118 -9.42 6.43 8.63
CA LEU A 118 -8.19 6.50 7.84
C LEU A 118 -6.96 6.50 8.73
N TYR A 119 -6.96 7.32 9.79
CA TYR A 119 -5.86 7.37 10.74
C TYR A 119 -5.62 6.01 11.42
N GLU A 120 -6.66 5.38 11.92
CA GLU A 120 -6.57 4.07 12.60
C GLU A 120 -6.01 2.99 11.68
N PHE A 121 -6.42 2.98 10.41
CA PHE A 121 -5.88 2.04 9.44
C PHE A 121 -4.37 2.23 9.25
N PHE A 122 -3.92 3.44 8.93
CA PHE A 122 -2.50 3.69 8.63
C PHE A 122 -1.60 3.72 9.84
N HIS A 123 -2.07 4.20 10.98
CA HIS A 123 -1.27 4.30 12.20
C HIS A 123 -0.63 2.96 12.62
N THR A 124 -1.36 1.89 12.46
CA THR A 124 -0.90 0.55 12.86
C THR A 124 0.01 -0.12 11.83
N VAL A 125 -0.08 0.25 10.56
CA VAL A 125 0.55 -0.50 9.46
C VAL A 125 1.55 0.31 8.62
N ALA A 126 1.62 1.62 8.77
CA ALA A 126 2.47 2.48 7.92
C ALA A 126 3.95 2.06 7.93
N ARG A 127 4.45 1.56 9.05
CA ARG A 127 5.84 1.09 9.18
C ARG A 127 6.07 -0.31 8.61
N ARG A 128 5.02 -0.98 8.19
CA ARG A 128 5.04 -2.34 7.64
C ARG A 128 5.04 -2.35 6.11
N VAL A 129 5.24 -1.19 5.49
CA VAL A 129 5.40 -1.07 4.03
C VAL A 129 6.80 -1.56 3.64
N GLU A 130 6.84 -2.49 2.70
CA GLU A 130 8.09 -2.99 2.15
C GLU A 130 8.85 -1.93 1.38
N LYS A 131 10.13 -2.22 1.14
CA LYS A 131 10.96 -1.46 0.19
C LYS A 131 10.25 -1.37 -1.17
N SER A 132 10.27 -0.21 -1.77
CA SER A 132 9.55 0.09 -3.03
C SER A 132 8.04 -0.15 -2.95
N GLY A 133 7.47 -0.06 -1.75
CA GLY A 133 6.04 -0.20 -1.51
C GLY A 133 5.22 0.99 -2.01
N ARG A 134 3.91 0.82 -2.01
CA ARG A 134 2.95 1.83 -2.43
C ARG A 134 1.91 2.05 -1.34
N VAL A 135 1.49 3.29 -1.20
CA VAL A 135 0.33 3.68 -0.40
C VAL A 135 -0.68 4.32 -1.35
N VAL A 136 -1.88 3.79 -1.38
CA VAL A 136 -2.97 4.25 -2.25
C VAL A 136 -4.19 4.56 -1.40
N VAL A 137 -4.68 5.78 -1.51
CA VAL A 137 -5.94 6.21 -0.89
C VAL A 137 -6.87 6.70 -1.99
N VAL A 138 -8.05 6.12 -2.06
CA VAL A 138 -9.09 6.51 -3.03
C VAL A 138 -10.17 7.26 -2.29
N GLY A 139 -10.36 8.53 -2.62
CA GLY A 139 -11.36 9.39 -1.99
C GLY A 139 -12.29 10.03 -3.01
N ARG A 140 -13.22 10.82 -2.53
CA ARG A 140 -14.09 11.69 -3.36
C ARG A 140 -13.41 13.03 -3.61
N THR A 141 -13.83 13.71 -4.67
CA THR A 141 -13.46 15.09 -4.90
C THR A 141 -14.07 16.00 -3.84
N PRO A 142 -13.46 17.16 -3.51
CA PRO A 142 -14.00 18.07 -2.48
C PRO A 142 -15.43 18.53 -2.72
N GLU A 143 -15.86 18.59 -3.99
CA GLU A 143 -17.22 18.99 -4.35
C GLU A 143 -18.28 17.94 -3.96
N ASN A 144 -17.86 16.73 -3.63
CA ASN A 144 -18.73 15.61 -3.28
C ASN A 144 -18.63 15.19 -1.80
N ILE A 145 -18.00 16.02 -1.02
CA ILE A 145 -17.86 15.81 0.44
C ILE A 145 -18.87 16.67 1.21
#